data_3b9897fe58102c4a5f52cd6647fa8043
#
_entry.id   3b9897fe58102c4a5f52cd6647fa8043
#
_cell.length_a   1.000
_cell.length_b   1.000
_cell.length_c   1.000
_cell.angle_alpha   90.00
_cell.angle_beta   90.00
_cell.angle_gamma   90.00
#
_symmetry.space_group_name_H-M   'P 1'
#
loop_
_entity.id
_entity.type
_entity.pdbx_description
1 polymer ?
#
loop_
_entity_poly.entity_id
_entity_poly.type
_entity_poly.pdbx_seq_one_letter_code
_entity_poly.pdbx_strand_id
1 'polypeptide(L)'
;MGLDLRPRPLQLRAAHPFFKYWIPSLCAGYMALVCVLGGPGPEHFLLVGISLVLALWNDQSRRLAFVGLPYLLYALVYDSMRWYADYIRSPVVHVHEPYDFDLRWFGIHGLTPNEWLQRHTSPVLDFLCGLAYTPMFFIGESVLLSIYFVAKGQMRRAERFTWIFVFANFVGFTCYYFYPAAPPWYVSDHGFLVDLSVHASPAGAIRFDHLIGIPLMQGFYGKSADVFGAIPSLHVVYPFLAIVYGWKLRRFRWISVPYFLLVCFAAVYLNHHYLLDIFIGLGIALAVMAVARLAFGAVEVRRSPEEEEEPGLAAART
;
A
#
# COMPACT_ATOMS: atom_id res chain seq x y z
N MET A 1 -13.39 14.35 -43.65
CA MET A 1 -12.40 14.79 -42.64
C MET A 1 -12.62 13.94 -41.41
N GLY A 2 -11.99 12.74 -41.35
CA GLY A 2 -12.20 11.76 -40.29
C GLY A 2 -11.42 12.18 -39.06
N LEU A 3 -12.11 12.41 -37.93
CA LEU A 3 -11.52 12.56 -36.65
C LEU A 3 -10.78 11.28 -36.29
N ASP A 4 -9.43 11.30 -36.24
CA ASP A 4 -8.61 10.20 -35.74
C ASP A 4 -8.79 10.11 -34.23
N LEU A 5 -9.74 9.27 -33.82
CA LEU A 5 -10.07 9.00 -32.41
C LEU A 5 -9.07 8.06 -31.72
N ARG A 6 -7.94 7.73 -32.35
CA ARG A 6 -6.89 6.95 -31.69
C ARG A 6 -6.36 7.73 -30.50
N PRO A 7 -6.35 7.13 -29.31
CA PRO A 7 -5.79 7.80 -28.14
C PRO A 7 -4.32 8.14 -28.42
N ARG A 8 -3.99 9.43 -28.40
CA ARG A 8 -2.61 9.90 -28.57
C ARG A 8 -1.70 9.17 -27.58
N PRO A 9 -0.51 8.70 -28.02
CA PRO A 9 0.37 7.99 -27.13
C PRO A 9 0.64 8.82 -25.87
N LEU A 10 0.49 8.22 -24.72
CA LEU A 10 0.68 8.82 -23.39
C LEU A 10 2.03 9.52 -23.19
N GLN A 11 3.04 9.13 -23.98
CA GLN A 11 4.33 9.81 -24.07
C GLN A 11 4.22 11.31 -24.40
N LEU A 12 3.20 11.72 -25.15
CA LEU A 12 2.94 13.13 -25.48
C LEU A 12 2.22 13.88 -24.35
N ARG A 13 1.54 13.21 -23.45
CA ARG A 13 0.85 13.85 -22.31
C ARG A 13 1.84 14.26 -21.22
N ALA A 14 2.79 13.39 -20.86
CA ALA A 14 3.80 13.67 -19.82
C ALA A 14 4.82 14.74 -20.26
N ALA A 15 5.03 14.93 -21.56
CA ALA A 15 5.89 16.00 -22.11
C ALA A 15 5.15 17.33 -22.31
N HIS A 16 3.84 17.41 -22.04
CA HIS A 16 3.08 18.63 -22.27
C HIS A 16 3.54 19.74 -21.31
N PRO A 17 3.81 20.97 -21.76
CA PRO A 17 4.28 22.09 -20.92
C PRO A 17 3.38 22.35 -19.69
N PHE A 18 2.10 22.03 -19.80
CA PHE A 18 1.12 22.14 -18.74
C PHE A 18 1.48 21.36 -17.47
N PHE A 19 2.15 20.20 -17.61
CA PHE A 19 2.60 19.39 -16.46
C PHE A 19 3.65 20.08 -15.60
N LYS A 20 4.48 20.95 -16.21
CA LYS A 20 5.50 21.73 -15.51
C LYS A 20 4.87 22.67 -14.47
N TYR A 21 3.63 23.11 -14.70
CA TYR A 21 2.94 24.04 -13.80
C TYR A 21 1.91 23.35 -12.89
N TRP A 22 1.34 22.25 -13.36
CA TRP A 22 0.26 21.54 -12.61
C TRP A 22 0.75 20.91 -11.31
N ILE A 23 1.88 20.21 -11.34
CA ILE A 23 2.43 19.58 -10.13
C ILE A 23 2.82 20.60 -9.08
N PRO A 24 3.55 21.69 -9.39
CA PRO A 24 3.78 22.76 -8.43
C PRO A 24 2.50 23.38 -7.87
N SER A 25 1.48 23.57 -8.70
CA SER A 25 0.21 24.11 -8.23
C SER A 25 -0.53 23.16 -7.27
N LEU A 26 -0.52 21.85 -7.56
CA LEU A 26 -1.06 20.83 -6.66
C LEU A 26 -0.27 20.78 -5.35
N CYS A 27 1.05 20.85 -5.40
CA CYS A 27 1.90 20.90 -4.21
C CYS A 27 1.62 22.13 -3.36
N ALA A 28 1.47 23.29 -3.99
CA ALA A 28 1.12 24.52 -3.28
C ALA A 28 -0.27 24.46 -2.64
N GLY A 29 -1.26 23.95 -3.37
CA GLY A 29 -2.62 23.72 -2.85
C GLY A 29 -2.64 22.73 -1.68
N TYR A 30 -1.89 21.63 -1.79
CA TYR A 30 -1.74 20.66 -0.71
C TYR A 30 -1.11 21.29 0.54
N MET A 31 0.02 22.02 0.39
CA MET A 31 0.67 22.68 1.51
C MET A 31 -0.24 23.73 2.17
N ALA A 32 -0.98 24.50 1.37
CA ALA A 32 -1.95 25.45 1.91
C ALA A 32 -3.05 24.75 2.72
N LEU A 33 -3.59 23.64 2.22
CA LEU A 33 -4.59 22.83 2.93
C LEU A 33 -4.03 22.29 4.27
N VAL A 34 -2.82 21.72 4.25
CA VAL A 34 -2.17 21.19 5.46
C VAL A 34 -1.93 22.31 6.49
N CYS A 35 -1.49 23.49 6.05
CA CYS A 35 -1.30 24.66 6.94
C CYS A 35 -2.60 25.09 7.62
N VAL A 36 -3.73 25.03 6.90
CA VAL A 36 -5.06 25.39 7.45
C VAL A 36 -5.57 24.33 8.43
N LEU A 37 -5.28 23.06 8.18
CA LEU A 37 -5.90 21.93 8.90
C LEU A 37 -5.10 21.45 10.13
N GLY A 38 -3.86 21.86 10.33
CA GLY A 38 -3.12 21.41 11.51
C GLY A 38 -1.62 21.69 11.47
N GLY A 39 -1.15 22.26 10.36
CA GLY A 39 0.26 22.55 10.16
C GLY A 39 1.07 21.39 9.57
N PRO A 40 2.09 21.72 8.76
CA PRO A 40 2.90 20.73 8.05
C PRO A 40 3.93 20.05 8.95
N GLY A 41 4.04 18.72 8.84
CA GLY A 41 5.15 17.94 9.38
C GLY A 41 6.29 17.76 8.35
N PRO A 42 7.43 17.17 8.76
CA PRO A 42 8.58 16.93 7.88
C PRO A 42 8.22 16.07 6.64
N GLU A 43 7.30 15.13 6.80
CA GLU A 43 6.80 14.24 5.74
C GLU A 43 6.17 15.00 4.57
N HIS A 44 5.44 16.08 4.85
CA HIS A 44 4.80 16.92 3.84
C HIS A 44 5.84 17.66 2.98
N PHE A 45 6.87 18.22 3.63
CA PHE A 45 7.97 18.88 2.92
C PHE A 45 8.76 17.90 2.06
N LEU A 46 8.99 16.67 2.56
CA LEU A 46 9.68 15.62 1.80
C LEU A 46 8.87 15.24 0.56
N LEU A 47 7.56 14.96 0.72
CA LEU A 47 6.67 14.58 -0.37
C LEU A 47 6.59 15.65 -1.44
N VAL A 48 6.39 16.90 -1.03
CA VAL A 48 6.35 18.06 -1.93
C VAL A 48 7.71 18.28 -2.60
N GLY A 49 8.81 18.21 -1.86
CA GLY A 49 10.17 18.37 -2.38
C GLY A 49 10.48 17.33 -3.47
N ILE A 50 10.20 16.05 -3.22
CA ILE A 50 10.39 14.98 -4.21
C ILE A 50 9.51 15.25 -5.44
N SER A 51 8.24 15.61 -5.25
CA SER A 51 7.31 15.87 -6.35
C SER A 51 7.77 17.04 -7.24
N LEU A 52 8.26 18.13 -6.62
CA LEU A 52 8.79 19.29 -7.34
C LEU A 52 10.08 18.96 -8.09
N VAL A 53 11.02 18.24 -7.46
CA VAL A 53 12.25 17.80 -8.11
C VAL A 53 11.93 16.95 -9.34
N LEU A 54 11.06 15.97 -9.20
CA LEU A 54 10.65 15.10 -10.32
C LEU A 54 9.95 15.88 -11.43
N ALA A 55 9.13 16.88 -11.10
CA ALA A 55 8.40 17.68 -12.08
C ALA A 55 9.29 18.65 -12.87
N LEU A 56 10.34 19.18 -12.23
CA LEU A 56 11.11 20.31 -12.78
C LEU A 56 12.47 19.92 -13.37
N TRP A 57 13.03 18.77 -13.01
CA TRP A 57 14.39 18.40 -13.40
C TRP A 57 14.54 18.16 -14.91
N ASN A 58 13.89 17.11 -15.45
CA ASN A 58 13.99 16.74 -16.87
C ASN A 58 12.75 15.96 -17.36
N ASP A 59 12.70 15.61 -18.65
CA ASP A 59 11.56 14.92 -19.23
C ASP A 59 11.33 13.51 -18.69
N GLN A 60 12.40 12.81 -18.33
CA GLN A 60 12.30 11.46 -17.76
C GLN A 60 11.76 11.53 -16.33
N SER A 61 12.23 12.47 -15.52
CA SER A 61 11.71 12.67 -14.16
C SER A 61 10.25 13.13 -14.17
N ARG A 62 9.85 13.96 -15.16
CA ARG A 62 8.43 14.32 -15.34
C ARG A 62 7.54 13.13 -15.65
N ARG A 63 8.03 12.14 -16.40
CA ARG A 63 7.28 10.88 -16.60
C ARG A 63 7.10 10.11 -15.30
N LEU A 64 8.13 10.07 -14.45
CA LEU A 64 8.04 9.51 -13.11
C LEU A 64 7.05 10.28 -12.23
N ALA A 65 7.12 11.62 -12.25
CA ALA A 65 6.15 12.45 -11.53
C ALA A 65 4.71 12.18 -11.97
N PHE A 66 4.47 12.05 -13.28
CA PHE A 66 3.14 11.73 -13.82
C PHE A 66 2.62 10.37 -13.35
N VAL A 67 3.45 9.33 -13.44
CA VAL A 67 3.13 7.99 -12.93
C VAL A 67 2.98 8.00 -11.42
N GLY A 68 3.68 8.88 -10.72
CA GLY A 68 3.64 9.05 -9.26
C GLY A 68 2.43 9.83 -8.74
N LEU A 69 1.69 10.56 -9.60
CA LEU A 69 0.50 11.33 -9.17
C LEU A 69 -0.52 10.50 -8.36
N PRO A 70 -0.84 9.25 -8.72
CA PRO A 70 -1.72 8.42 -7.92
C PRO A 70 -1.20 8.19 -6.49
N TYR A 71 0.12 7.97 -6.31
CA TYR A 71 0.71 7.84 -4.96
C TYR A 71 0.62 9.15 -4.17
N LEU A 72 0.78 10.31 -4.83
CA LEU A 72 0.58 11.61 -4.19
C LEU A 72 -0.88 11.77 -3.75
N LEU A 73 -1.83 11.39 -4.59
CA LEU A 73 -3.25 11.39 -4.26
C LEU A 73 -3.57 10.46 -3.08
N TYR A 74 -2.99 9.25 -3.08
CA TYR A 74 -3.09 8.33 -1.96
C TYR A 74 -2.57 8.96 -0.66
N ALA A 75 -1.37 9.52 -0.69
CA ALA A 75 -0.76 10.14 0.48
C ALA A 75 -1.60 11.31 1.02
N LEU A 76 -2.15 12.14 0.12
CA LEU A 76 -3.03 13.25 0.46
C LEU A 76 -4.33 12.76 1.14
N VAL A 77 -4.98 11.76 0.57
CA VAL A 77 -6.22 11.21 1.15
C VAL A 77 -5.94 10.54 2.48
N TYR A 78 -4.89 9.70 2.56
CA TYR A 78 -4.51 9.02 3.81
C TYR A 78 -4.20 10.03 4.94
N ASP A 79 -3.41 11.05 4.63
CA ASP A 79 -3.07 12.08 5.60
C ASP A 79 -4.28 12.89 6.07
N SER A 80 -5.20 13.17 5.15
CA SER A 80 -6.42 13.93 5.47
C SER A 80 -7.41 13.15 6.34
N MET A 81 -7.32 11.83 6.43
CA MET A 81 -8.21 10.99 7.25
C MET A 81 -8.24 11.43 8.71
N ARG A 82 -7.11 11.88 9.25
CA ARG A 82 -6.99 12.39 10.63
C ARG A 82 -7.96 13.53 10.99
N TRP A 83 -8.49 14.24 9.99
CA TRP A 83 -9.38 15.38 10.22
C TRP A 83 -10.85 15.05 10.12
N TYR A 84 -11.21 13.96 9.44
CA TYR A 84 -12.61 13.65 9.17
C TYR A 84 -13.05 12.22 9.51
N ALA A 85 -12.11 11.30 9.77
CA ALA A 85 -12.43 9.89 10.01
C ALA A 85 -13.50 9.70 11.08
N ASP A 86 -13.37 10.39 12.22
CA ASP A 86 -14.30 10.28 13.33
C ASP A 86 -15.71 10.84 13.03
N TYR A 87 -15.83 11.75 12.06
CA TYR A 87 -17.11 12.36 11.68
C TYR A 87 -17.90 11.50 10.70
N ILE A 88 -17.23 10.72 9.84
CA ILE A 88 -17.89 9.94 8.78
C ILE A 88 -17.95 8.44 9.08
N ARG A 89 -17.18 7.97 10.07
CA ARG A 89 -17.17 6.58 10.48
C ARG A 89 -18.53 6.13 11.00
N SER A 90 -18.96 4.91 10.64
CA SER A 90 -20.10 4.26 11.25
C SER A 90 -19.99 4.24 12.78
N PRO A 91 -21.06 4.52 13.51
CA PRO A 91 -21.05 4.44 14.97
C PRO A 91 -20.96 2.99 15.48
N VAL A 92 -21.23 2.01 14.62
CA VAL A 92 -21.11 0.59 14.96
C VAL A 92 -19.71 0.10 14.64
N VAL A 93 -18.94 -0.22 15.68
CA VAL A 93 -17.58 -0.79 15.55
C VAL A 93 -17.66 -2.31 15.77
N HIS A 94 -17.12 -3.04 14.83
CA HIS A 94 -17.08 -4.51 14.85
C HIS A 94 -15.85 -5.00 15.60
N VAL A 95 -16.06 -5.58 16.79
CA VAL A 95 -14.96 -6.09 17.65
C VAL A 95 -15.01 -7.62 17.72
N HIS A 96 -16.20 -8.18 17.93
CA HIS A 96 -16.40 -9.63 18.08
C HIS A 96 -16.26 -10.38 16.75
N GLU A 97 -16.82 -9.86 15.67
CA GLU A 97 -16.97 -10.57 14.42
C GLU A 97 -15.62 -11.01 13.81
N PRO A 98 -14.58 -10.15 13.72
CA PRO A 98 -13.29 -10.59 13.21
C PRO A 98 -12.59 -11.58 14.15
N TYR A 99 -12.67 -11.34 15.47
CA TYR A 99 -12.11 -12.23 16.48
C TYR A 99 -12.75 -13.61 16.46
N ASP A 100 -14.09 -13.68 16.48
CA ASP A 100 -14.87 -14.93 16.51
C ASP A 100 -14.66 -15.74 15.22
N PHE A 101 -14.52 -15.03 14.07
CA PHE A 101 -14.19 -15.67 12.79
C PHE A 101 -12.84 -16.37 12.87
N ASP A 102 -11.79 -15.68 13.28
CA ASP A 102 -10.44 -16.26 13.35
C ASP A 102 -10.37 -17.37 14.41
N LEU A 103 -11.01 -17.19 15.57
CA LEU A 103 -11.08 -18.22 16.60
C LEU A 103 -11.78 -19.48 16.10
N ARG A 104 -12.90 -19.32 15.38
CA ARG A 104 -13.70 -20.44 14.88
C ARG A 104 -13.02 -21.22 13.77
N TRP A 105 -12.39 -20.53 12.81
CA TRP A 105 -11.87 -21.16 11.60
C TRP A 105 -10.39 -21.48 11.65
N PHE A 106 -9.63 -20.77 12.46
CA PHE A 106 -8.17 -20.86 12.55
C PHE A 106 -7.67 -21.00 13.99
N GLY A 107 -8.57 -21.19 14.96
CA GLY A 107 -8.22 -21.28 16.37
C GLY A 107 -7.24 -22.41 16.67
N ILE A 108 -6.25 -22.12 17.52
CA ILE A 108 -5.19 -23.01 17.96
C ILE A 108 -5.31 -23.17 19.47
N HIS A 109 -5.72 -24.36 19.92
CA HIS A 109 -5.93 -24.63 21.36
C HIS A 109 -6.86 -23.63 22.07
N GLY A 110 -7.91 -23.16 21.39
CA GLY A 110 -8.87 -22.20 21.97
C GLY A 110 -8.41 -20.75 21.94
N LEU A 111 -7.32 -20.44 21.23
CA LEU A 111 -6.80 -19.09 21.02
C LEU A 111 -6.89 -18.73 19.54
N THR A 112 -7.03 -17.44 19.23
CA THR A 112 -6.84 -16.96 17.86
C THR A 112 -5.38 -17.16 17.42
N PRO A 113 -5.08 -17.19 16.12
CA PRO A 113 -3.69 -17.25 15.64
C PRO A 113 -2.82 -16.11 16.20
N ASN A 114 -3.40 -14.93 16.34
CA ASN A 114 -2.72 -13.77 16.94
C ASN A 114 -2.33 -14.04 18.40
N GLU A 115 -3.28 -14.44 19.24
CA GLU A 115 -3.04 -14.75 20.65
C GLU A 115 -1.99 -15.86 20.83
N TRP A 116 -2.07 -16.90 19.98
CA TRP A 116 -1.11 -17.99 20.00
C TRP A 116 0.30 -17.48 19.66
N LEU A 117 0.44 -16.66 18.61
CA LEU A 117 1.72 -16.09 18.18
C LEU A 117 2.28 -15.11 19.21
N GLN A 118 1.44 -14.32 19.91
CA GLN A 118 1.92 -13.45 20.98
C GLN A 118 2.57 -14.22 22.15
N ARG A 119 2.20 -15.49 22.35
CA ARG A 119 2.84 -16.38 23.34
C ARG A 119 4.12 -17.03 22.82
N HIS A 120 4.41 -16.95 21.53
CA HIS A 120 5.53 -17.61 20.85
C HIS A 120 6.39 -16.61 20.07
N THR A 121 6.74 -15.49 20.70
CA THR A 121 7.57 -14.46 20.07
C THR A 121 9.06 -14.82 20.15
N SER A 122 9.85 -14.27 19.20
CA SER A 122 11.30 -14.40 19.23
C SER A 122 11.95 -13.15 18.61
N PRO A 123 13.17 -12.76 19.08
CA PRO A 123 13.86 -11.58 18.53
C PRO A 123 14.12 -11.67 17.02
N VAL A 124 14.34 -12.86 16.49
CA VAL A 124 14.54 -13.07 15.04
C VAL A 124 13.26 -12.78 14.27
N LEU A 125 12.12 -13.31 14.74
CA LEU A 125 10.81 -13.03 14.12
C LEU A 125 10.42 -11.57 14.32
N ASP A 126 10.66 -10.98 15.48
CA ASP A 126 10.41 -9.55 15.75
C ASP A 126 11.16 -8.66 14.77
N PHE A 127 12.45 -8.99 14.50
CA PHE A 127 13.26 -8.26 13.53
C PHE A 127 12.75 -8.45 12.10
N LEU A 128 12.56 -9.69 11.64
CA LEU A 128 12.15 -9.97 10.26
C LEU A 128 10.75 -9.44 9.96
N CYS A 129 9.79 -9.67 10.85
CA CYS A 129 8.41 -9.17 10.69
C CYS A 129 8.35 -7.65 10.80
N GLY A 130 9.04 -7.06 11.76
CA GLY A 130 9.13 -5.61 11.89
C GLY A 130 9.71 -4.97 10.64
N LEU A 131 10.85 -5.48 10.17
CA LEU A 131 11.48 -4.98 8.95
C LEU A 131 10.51 -5.06 7.74
N ALA A 132 9.91 -6.23 7.51
CA ALA A 132 8.97 -6.44 6.40
C ALA A 132 7.72 -5.56 6.49
N TYR A 133 7.31 -5.22 7.69
CA TYR A 133 6.08 -4.46 7.95
C TYR A 133 6.32 -2.94 8.01
N THR A 134 7.53 -2.47 7.72
CA THR A 134 7.77 -1.01 7.59
C THR A 134 7.12 -0.47 6.31
N PRO A 135 6.47 0.70 6.35
CA PRO A 135 5.87 1.33 5.16
C PRO A 135 6.86 1.52 4.00
N MET A 136 8.13 1.71 4.33
CA MET A 136 9.21 1.88 3.36
C MET A 136 9.38 0.66 2.46
N PHE A 137 9.10 -0.56 2.94
CA PHE A 137 9.24 -1.78 2.15
C PHE A 137 7.98 -2.10 1.35
N PHE A 138 6.79 -2.14 1.96
CA PHE A 138 5.60 -2.56 1.23
C PHE A 138 5.07 -1.49 0.24
N ILE A 139 5.19 -0.20 0.55
CA ILE A 139 4.93 0.87 -0.43
C ILE A 139 6.11 0.99 -1.39
N GLY A 140 7.34 0.89 -0.86
CA GLY A 140 8.57 1.00 -1.63
C GLY A 140 8.67 -0.03 -2.76
N GLU A 141 8.24 -1.28 -2.54
CA GLU A 141 8.17 -2.29 -3.59
C GLU A 141 7.30 -1.83 -4.77
N SER A 142 6.13 -1.28 -4.49
CA SER A 142 5.22 -0.74 -5.51
C SER A 142 5.83 0.45 -6.26
N VAL A 143 6.49 1.36 -5.54
CA VAL A 143 7.17 2.51 -6.14
C VAL A 143 8.34 2.06 -7.02
N LEU A 144 9.18 1.15 -6.56
CA LEU A 144 10.31 0.61 -7.33
C LEU A 144 9.85 -0.13 -8.59
N LEU A 145 8.76 -0.88 -8.51
CA LEU A 145 8.17 -1.54 -9.68
C LEU A 145 7.65 -0.53 -10.70
N SER A 146 7.04 0.57 -10.24
CA SER A 146 6.59 1.67 -11.10
C SER A 146 7.77 2.36 -11.79
N ILE A 147 8.85 2.64 -11.06
CA ILE A 147 10.09 3.20 -11.61
C ILE A 147 10.69 2.27 -12.66
N TYR A 148 10.73 0.97 -12.39
CA TYR A 148 11.20 -0.04 -13.33
C TYR A 148 10.40 -0.01 -14.64
N PHE A 149 9.06 0.01 -14.56
CA PHE A 149 8.22 0.08 -15.76
C PHE A 149 8.45 1.36 -16.57
N VAL A 150 8.61 2.50 -15.91
CA VAL A 150 8.94 3.77 -16.58
C VAL A 150 10.31 3.70 -17.26
N ALA A 151 11.33 3.17 -16.56
CA ALA A 151 12.68 3.02 -17.10
C ALA A 151 12.74 2.10 -18.32
N LYS A 152 11.87 1.07 -18.36
CA LYS A 152 11.71 0.15 -19.51
C LYS A 152 10.73 0.67 -20.57
N GLY A 153 10.27 1.91 -20.51
CA GLY A 153 9.34 2.52 -21.47
C GLY A 153 7.91 1.98 -21.40
N GLN A 154 7.57 1.19 -20.38
CA GLN A 154 6.25 0.56 -20.21
C GLN A 154 5.27 1.51 -19.49
N MET A 155 5.13 2.74 -19.99
CA MET A 155 4.35 3.82 -19.33
C MET A 155 2.91 3.41 -19.00
N ARG A 156 2.18 2.79 -19.96
CA ARG A 156 0.79 2.36 -19.73
C ARG A 156 0.67 1.34 -18.61
N ARG A 157 1.68 0.48 -18.45
CA ARG A 157 1.73 -0.52 -17.40
C ARG A 157 1.99 0.12 -16.04
N ALA A 158 2.92 1.08 -15.99
CA ALA A 158 3.20 1.86 -14.81
C ALA A 158 1.96 2.64 -14.33
N GLU A 159 1.33 3.41 -15.21
CA GLU A 159 0.12 4.17 -14.89
C GLU A 159 -1.02 3.27 -14.40
N ARG A 160 -1.27 2.18 -15.11
CA ARG A 160 -2.34 1.26 -14.73
C ARG A 160 -2.07 0.64 -13.35
N PHE A 161 -0.83 0.29 -13.07
CA PHE A 161 -0.44 -0.26 -11.77
C PHE A 161 -0.66 0.75 -10.64
N THR A 162 -0.20 2.00 -10.82
CA THR A 162 -0.34 3.04 -9.79
C THR A 162 -1.80 3.43 -9.54
N TRP A 163 -2.63 3.48 -10.59
CA TRP A 163 -4.07 3.72 -10.42
C TRP A 163 -4.78 2.57 -9.73
N ILE A 164 -4.44 1.31 -10.04
CA ILE A 164 -5.02 0.15 -9.34
C ILE A 164 -4.61 0.16 -7.87
N PHE A 165 -3.37 0.51 -7.56
CA PHE A 165 -2.92 0.71 -6.18
C PHE A 165 -3.81 1.72 -5.46
N VAL A 166 -4.04 2.89 -6.03
CA VAL A 166 -4.86 3.94 -5.42
C VAL A 166 -6.32 3.51 -5.28
N PHE A 167 -6.91 2.90 -6.31
CA PHE A 167 -8.30 2.44 -6.23
C PHE A 167 -8.48 1.35 -5.17
N ALA A 168 -7.53 0.43 -5.02
CA ALA A 168 -7.57 -0.57 -3.95
C ALA A 168 -7.55 0.11 -2.56
N ASN A 169 -6.73 1.17 -2.40
CA ASN A 169 -6.73 1.96 -1.16
C ASN A 169 -8.07 2.66 -0.91
N PHE A 170 -8.65 3.29 -1.92
CA PHE A 170 -9.93 4.01 -1.74
C PHE A 170 -11.07 3.05 -1.40
N VAL A 171 -11.07 1.85 -1.98
CA VAL A 171 -12.02 0.80 -1.58
C VAL A 171 -11.77 0.40 -0.12
N GLY A 172 -10.50 0.20 0.28
CA GLY A 172 -10.15 -0.14 1.66
C GLY A 172 -10.55 0.97 2.65
N PHE A 173 -10.24 2.22 2.36
CA PHE A 173 -10.65 3.36 3.19
C PHE A 173 -12.17 3.47 3.30
N THR A 174 -12.89 3.21 2.22
CA THR A 174 -14.35 3.13 2.24
C THR A 174 -14.82 2.06 3.21
N CYS A 175 -14.20 0.87 3.20
CA CYS A 175 -14.51 -0.19 4.15
C CYS A 175 -14.26 0.26 5.61
N TYR A 176 -13.16 0.96 5.89
CA TYR A 176 -12.86 1.46 7.25
C TYR A 176 -13.95 2.36 7.82
N TYR A 177 -14.62 3.13 6.95
CA TYR A 177 -15.71 4.01 7.39
C TYR A 177 -17.06 3.30 7.50
N PHE A 178 -17.38 2.39 6.58
CA PHE A 178 -18.67 1.69 6.59
C PHE A 178 -18.69 0.46 7.48
N TYR A 179 -17.53 -0.16 7.68
CA TYR A 179 -17.35 -1.35 8.51
C TYR A 179 -16.12 -1.20 9.39
N PRO A 180 -16.08 -0.22 10.31
CA PRO A 180 -14.96 -0.08 11.22
C PRO A 180 -14.82 -1.32 12.08
N ALA A 181 -13.62 -1.90 12.12
CA ALA A 181 -13.33 -3.14 12.82
C ALA A 181 -12.09 -2.98 13.71
N ALA A 182 -12.19 -3.53 14.92
CA ALA A 182 -11.08 -3.49 15.87
C ALA A 182 -9.96 -4.45 15.45
N PRO A 183 -8.69 -3.99 15.45
CA PRO A 183 -7.56 -4.87 15.23
C PRO A 183 -7.31 -5.81 16.42
N PRO A 184 -6.58 -6.93 16.22
CA PRO A 184 -6.33 -7.90 17.30
C PRO A 184 -5.65 -7.29 18.52
N TRP A 185 -4.73 -6.33 18.34
CA TRP A 185 -4.06 -5.65 19.47
C TRP A 185 -5.06 -4.89 20.35
N TYR A 186 -6.12 -4.32 19.75
CA TYR A 186 -7.14 -3.62 20.52
C TYR A 186 -7.84 -4.58 21.49
N VAL A 187 -8.24 -5.76 21.00
CA VAL A 187 -8.88 -6.78 21.84
C VAL A 187 -7.93 -7.28 22.93
N SER A 188 -6.64 -7.45 22.62
CA SER A 188 -5.61 -7.87 23.58
C SER A 188 -5.43 -6.86 24.72
N ASP A 189 -5.49 -5.55 24.41
CA ASP A 189 -5.14 -4.49 25.37
C ASP A 189 -6.37 -3.90 26.07
N HIS A 190 -7.54 -3.89 25.40
CA HIS A 190 -8.77 -3.20 25.86
C HIS A 190 -9.98 -4.11 25.97
N GLY A 191 -9.90 -5.37 25.49
CA GLY A 191 -11.03 -6.30 25.47
C GLY A 191 -12.03 -5.97 24.37
N PHE A 192 -13.29 -6.35 24.58
CA PHE A 192 -14.34 -6.28 23.56
C PHE A 192 -15.23 -5.03 23.65
N LEU A 193 -15.06 -4.21 24.66
CA LEU A 193 -15.83 -2.96 24.80
C LEU A 193 -15.24 -1.89 23.90
N VAL A 194 -16.12 -1.22 23.14
CA VAL A 194 -15.69 -0.13 22.25
C VAL A 194 -15.38 1.13 23.06
N ASP A 195 -14.13 1.56 22.98
CA ASP A 195 -13.66 2.83 23.51
C ASP A 195 -13.03 3.67 22.38
N LEU A 196 -13.72 4.71 21.96
CA LEU A 196 -13.30 5.60 20.88
C LEU A 196 -12.17 6.56 21.32
N SER A 197 -11.81 6.61 22.60
CA SER A 197 -10.71 7.43 23.10
C SER A 197 -9.34 6.76 22.99
N VAL A 198 -9.30 5.48 22.63
CA VAL A 198 -8.07 4.71 22.49
C VAL A 198 -7.26 5.26 21.32
N HIS A 199 -5.97 5.48 21.56
CA HIS A 199 -5.03 5.91 20.54
C HIS A 199 -4.43 4.73 19.79
N ALA A 200 -3.99 4.98 18.55
CA ALA A 200 -3.34 3.99 17.72
C ALA A 200 -2.05 3.46 18.38
N SER A 201 -1.78 2.18 18.19
CA SER A 201 -0.64 1.46 18.78
C SER A 201 0.21 0.82 17.68
N PRO A 202 1.54 0.76 17.84
CA PRO A 202 2.39 -0.08 17.00
C PRO A 202 2.22 -1.57 17.30
N ALA A 203 1.39 -1.94 18.26
CA ALA A 203 1.11 -3.32 18.67
C ALA A 203 2.41 -4.14 18.87
N GLY A 204 2.45 -5.38 18.37
CA GLY A 204 3.65 -6.22 18.44
C GLY A 204 4.86 -5.66 17.70
N ALA A 205 4.68 -4.68 16.79
CA ALA A 205 5.80 -4.07 16.08
C ALA A 205 6.70 -3.20 16.99
N ILE A 206 6.24 -2.83 18.19
CA ILE A 206 7.08 -2.15 19.17
C ILE A 206 8.33 -2.97 19.54
N ARG A 207 8.26 -4.30 19.45
CA ARG A 207 9.40 -5.19 19.74
C ARG A 207 10.54 -4.97 18.73
N PHE A 208 10.22 -4.64 17.48
CA PHE A 208 11.22 -4.24 16.49
C PHE A 208 11.92 -2.94 16.89
N ASP A 209 11.19 -1.92 17.34
CA ASP A 209 11.77 -0.67 17.81
C ASP A 209 12.74 -0.89 18.97
N HIS A 210 12.37 -1.76 19.92
CA HIS A 210 13.26 -2.12 21.03
C HIS A 210 14.54 -2.83 20.55
N LEU A 211 14.47 -3.66 19.51
CA LEU A 211 15.65 -4.35 18.97
C LEU A 211 16.61 -3.40 18.25
N ILE A 212 16.08 -2.42 17.49
CA ILE A 212 16.92 -1.49 16.72
C ILE A 212 17.29 -0.22 17.51
N GLY A 213 16.65 0.03 18.65
CA GLY A 213 16.90 1.21 19.50
C GLY A 213 16.33 2.52 18.91
N ILE A 214 15.40 2.46 17.95
CA ILE A 214 14.82 3.63 17.28
C ILE A 214 13.29 3.48 17.28
N PRO A 215 12.50 4.51 17.65
CA PRO A 215 11.03 4.46 17.69
C PRO A 215 10.41 4.60 16.28
N LEU A 216 10.77 3.68 15.38
CA LEU A 216 10.35 3.71 13.97
C LEU A 216 8.88 3.32 13.82
N MET A 217 8.49 2.18 14.38
CA MET A 217 7.12 1.68 14.33
C MET A 217 6.17 2.54 15.15
N GLN A 218 6.63 3.02 16.31
CA GLN A 218 5.90 4.02 17.09
C GLN A 218 5.65 5.29 16.27
N GLY A 219 6.62 5.72 15.48
CA GLY A 219 6.49 6.90 14.59
C GLY A 219 5.47 6.73 13.48
N PHE A 220 5.33 5.51 12.92
CA PHE A 220 4.39 5.23 11.85
C PHE A 220 2.99 4.86 12.36
N TYR A 221 2.90 3.85 13.21
CA TYR A 221 1.61 3.27 13.62
C TYR A 221 1.01 3.97 14.83
N GLY A 222 1.82 4.50 15.76
CA GLY A 222 1.32 5.27 16.88
C GLY A 222 0.68 6.62 16.51
N LYS A 223 0.78 7.03 15.23
CA LYS A 223 0.14 8.23 14.68
C LYS A 223 -0.98 7.92 13.69
N SER A 224 -1.39 6.67 13.57
CA SER A 224 -2.48 6.29 12.65
C SER A 224 -3.76 7.07 12.99
N ALA A 225 -4.43 7.54 11.94
CA ALA A 225 -5.64 8.33 12.07
C ALA A 225 -6.88 7.49 12.43
N ASP A 226 -6.84 6.17 12.20
CA ASP A 226 -7.97 5.28 12.41
C ASP A 226 -7.55 4.00 13.15
N VAL A 227 -7.99 3.90 14.40
CA VAL A 227 -7.75 2.74 15.27
C VAL A 227 -8.56 1.53 14.78
N PHE A 228 -9.75 1.75 14.25
CA PHE A 228 -10.69 0.72 13.84
C PHE A 228 -10.65 0.42 12.34
N GLY A 229 -9.58 0.79 11.67
CA GLY A 229 -9.30 0.46 10.28
C GLY A 229 -8.62 -0.89 10.08
N ALA A 230 -9.09 -1.97 10.72
CA ALA A 230 -8.46 -3.28 10.57
C ALA A 230 -8.88 -4.01 9.29
N ILE A 231 -10.15 -3.91 8.88
CA ILE A 231 -10.70 -4.58 7.70
C ILE A 231 -10.94 -3.60 6.55
N PRO A 232 -10.33 -3.85 5.39
CA PRO A 232 -9.41 -4.92 4.98
C PRO A 232 -7.94 -4.63 5.34
N SER A 233 -7.07 -5.66 5.36
CA SER A 233 -5.62 -5.43 5.45
C SER A 233 -5.07 -4.89 4.14
N LEU A 234 -4.76 -3.60 4.08
CA LEU A 234 -4.11 -2.98 2.93
C LEU A 234 -2.62 -3.32 2.84
N HIS A 235 -1.98 -3.71 3.95
CA HIS A 235 -0.57 -4.11 3.98
C HIS A 235 -0.28 -5.30 3.05
N VAL A 236 -1.20 -6.26 2.96
CA VAL A 236 -1.04 -7.43 2.08
C VAL A 236 -1.43 -7.14 0.63
N VAL A 237 -2.28 -6.13 0.40
CA VAL A 237 -2.71 -5.72 -0.94
C VAL A 237 -1.54 -5.22 -1.77
N TYR A 238 -0.64 -4.43 -1.19
CA TYR A 238 0.46 -3.80 -1.93
C TYR A 238 1.43 -4.80 -2.53
N PRO A 239 2.05 -5.72 -1.75
CA PRO A 239 2.94 -6.70 -2.33
C PRO A 239 2.22 -7.71 -3.23
N PHE A 240 0.93 -8.01 -2.97
CA PHE A 240 0.14 -8.85 -3.86
C PHE A 240 -0.05 -8.20 -5.24
N LEU A 241 -0.42 -6.93 -5.32
CA LEU A 241 -0.51 -6.19 -6.58
C LEU A 241 0.86 -6.14 -7.30
N ALA A 242 1.95 -5.92 -6.55
CA ALA A 242 3.30 -5.91 -7.09
C ALA A 242 3.67 -7.27 -7.71
N ILE A 243 3.35 -8.39 -7.05
CA ILE A 243 3.55 -9.74 -7.59
C ILE A 243 2.79 -9.91 -8.92
N VAL A 244 1.50 -9.57 -8.95
CA VAL A 244 0.68 -9.78 -10.16
C VAL A 244 1.22 -8.97 -11.34
N TYR A 245 1.56 -7.70 -11.10
CA TYR A 245 2.09 -6.82 -12.14
C TYR A 245 3.54 -7.14 -12.50
N GLY A 246 4.35 -7.56 -11.53
CA GLY A 246 5.74 -7.97 -11.70
C GLY A 246 5.93 -9.43 -12.13
N TRP A 247 4.87 -10.24 -12.28
CA TRP A 247 4.94 -11.70 -12.43
C TRP A 247 5.88 -12.18 -13.53
N LYS A 248 5.92 -11.48 -14.65
CA LYS A 248 6.80 -11.84 -15.78
C LYS A 248 8.28 -11.57 -15.52
N LEU A 249 8.61 -10.79 -14.51
CA LEU A 249 9.98 -10.52 -14.09
C LEU A 249 10.46 -11.65 -13.17
N ARG A 250 11.20 -12.62 -13.76
CA ARG A 250 11.59 -13.84 -13.04
C ARG A 250 12.32 -13.57 -11.72
N ARG A 251 13.31 -12.69 -11.71
CA ARG A 251 14.05 -12.35 -10.50
C ARG A 251 13.17 -11.66 -9.46
N PHE A 252 12.32 -10.75 -9.89
CA PHE A 252 11.40 -10.02 -9.03
C PHE A 252 10.47 -10.97 -8.28
N ARG A 253 9.79 -11.91 -8.97
CA ARG A 253 8.85 -12.82 -8.30
C ARG A 253 9.50 -13.73 -7.26
N TRP A 254 10.79 -14.12 -7.44
CA TRP A 254 11.51 -14.91 -6.43
C TRP A 254 11.79 -14.15 -5.14
N ILE A 255 11.77 -12.81 -5.17
CA ILE A 255 11.89 -11.93 -4.00
C ILE A 255 10.52 -11.56 -3.47
N SER A 256 9.62 -11.11 -4.34
CA SER A 256 8.31 -10.59 -3.96
C SER A 256 7.37 -11.62 -3.39
N VAL A 257 7.41 -12.89 -3.87
CA VAL A 257 6.53 -13.94 -3.33
C VAL A 257 6.89 -14.28 -1.88
N PRO A 258 8.16 -14.58 -1.53
CA PRO A 258 8.54 -14.77 -0.12
C PRO A 258 8.27 -13.54 0.74
N TYR A 259 8.50 -12.34 0.20
CA TYR A 259 8.21 -11.09 0.90
C TYR A 259 6.71 -10.92 1.19
N PHE A 260 5.83 -11.16 0.21
CA PHE A 260 4.39 -11.15 0.41
C PHE A 260 3.94 -12.13 1.51
N LEU A 261 4.46 -13.37 1.48
CA LEU A 261 4.16 -14.37 2.51
C LEU A 261 4.64 -13.91 3.89
N LEU A 262 5.82 -13.28 3.95
CA LEU A 262 6.33 -12.70 5.18
C LEU A 262 5.46 -11.54 5.67
N VAL A 263 4.96 -10.66 4.80
CA VAL A 263 4.03 -9.57 5.18
C VAL A 263 2.71 -10.14 5.69
N CYS A 264 2.14 -11.18 5.05
CA CYS A 264 0.94 -11.84 5.55
C CYS A 264 1.15 -12.44 6.95
N PHE A 265 2.27 -13.13 7.16
CA PHE A 265 2.64 -13.65 8.47
C PHE A 265 2.87 -12.53 9.49
N ALA A 266 3.61 -11.49 9.11
CA ALA A 266 3.91 -10.35 9.97
C ALA A 266 2.64 -9.61 10.43
N ALA A 267 1.63 -9.49 9.57
CA ALA A 267 0.36 -8.85 9.91
C ALA A 267 -0.32 -9.52 11.11
N VAL A 268 -0.28 -10.85 11.17
CA VAL A 268 -0.84 -11.66 12.27
C VAL A 268 0.14 -11.68 13.47
N TYR A 269 1.42 -11.95 13.21
CA TYR A 269 2.47 -12.03 14.24
C TYR A 269 2.66 -10.73 15.02
N LEU A 270 2.56 -9.58 14.36
CA LEU A 270 2.66 -8.27 14.99
C LEU A 270 1.34 -7.79 15.61
N ASN A 271 0.30 -8.64 15.60
CA ASN A 271 -1.00 -8.35 16.20
C ASN A 271 -1.76 -7.18 15.56
N HIS A 272 -1.48 -6.89 14.27
CA HIS A 272 -2.13 -5.82 13.54
C HIS A 272 -3.42 -6.25 12.83
N HIS A 273 -3.47 -7.48 12.30
CA HIS A 273 -4.59 -7.99 11.51
C HIS A 273 -4.95 -9.42 11.87
N TYR A 274 -6.23 -9.73 11.77
CA TYR A 274 -6.74 -11.09 11.71
C TYR A 274 -6.50 -11.72 10.33
N LEU A 275 -6.57 -13.04 10.21
CA LEU A 275 -6.54 -13.72 8.92
C LEU A 275 -7.71 -13.30 8.03
N LEU A 276 -8.88 -13.03 8.62
CA LEU A 276 -10.05 -12.50 7.93
C LEU A 276 -9.70 -11.21 7.15
N ASP A 277 -8.99 -10.29 7.79
CA ASP A 277 -8.62 -8.99 7.19
C ASP A 277 -7.74 -9.18 5.95
N ILE A 278 -6.84 -10.18 6.03
CA ILE A 278 -5.94 -10.56 4.92
C ILE A 278 -6.76 -11.09 3.75
N PHE A 279 -7.69 -12.03 3.99
CA PHE A 279 -8.53 -12.59 2.93
C PHE A 279 -9.41 -11.55 2.27
N ILE A 280 -10.01 -10.65 3.04
CA ILE A 280 -10.82 -9.55 2.49
C ILE A 280 -9.94 -8.59 1.68
N GLY A 281 -8.74 -8.25 2.17
CA GLY A 281 -7.78 -7.42 1.44
C GLY A 281 -7.41 -8.02 0.08
N LEU A 282 -7.09 -9.31 0.03
CA LEU A 282 -6.80 -10.02 -1.22
C LEU A 282 -8.02 -10.07 -2.15
N GLY A 283 -9.22 -10.28 -1.59
CA GLY A 283 -10.47 -10.22 -2.36
C GLY A 283 -10.68 -8.86 -3.03
N ILE A 284 -10.43 -7.77 -2.31
CA ILE A 284 -10.51 -6.39 -2.84
C ILE A 284 -9.47 -6.19 -3.94
N ALA A 285 -8.23 -6.62 -3.74
CA ALA A 285 -7.20 -6.51 -4.77
C ALA A 285 -7.61 -7.23 -6.06
N LEU A 286 -8.14 -8.45 -5.96
CA LEU A 286 -8.66 -9.22 -7.09
C LEU A 286 -9.84 -8.52 -7.76
N ALA A 287 -10.80 -8.00 -6.99
CA ALA A 287 -11.98 -7.30 -7.50
C ALA A 287 -11.59 -6.02 -8.27
N VAL A 288 -10.71 -5.19 -7.69
CA VAL A 288 -10.22 -3.96 -8.34
C VAL A 288 -9.48 -4.27 -9.64
N MET A 289 -8.63 -5.32 -9.64
CA MET A 289 -7.94 -5.76 -10.86
C MET A 289 -8.92 -6.28 -11.92
N ALA A 290 -9.95 -7.03 -11.51
CA ALA A 290 -10.98 -7.53 -12.43
C ALA A 290 -11.76 -6.38 -13.07
N VAL A 291 -12.23 -5.42 -12.27
CA VAL A 291 -12.92 -4.21 -12.75
C VAL A 291 -12.03 -3.42 -13.71
N ALA A 292 -10.75 -3.21 -13.35
CA ALA A 292 -9.80 -2.51 -14.21
C ALA A 292 -9.55 -3.26 -15.54
N ARG A 293 -9.56 -4.59 -15.52
CA ARG A 293 -9.44 -5.40 -16.73
C ARG A 293 -10.67 -5.28 -17.63
N LEU A 294 -11.85 -5.28 -17.07
CA LEU A 294 -13.10 -5.12 -17.81
C LEU A 294 -13.23 -3.71 -18.39
N ALA A 295 -12.88 -2.68 -17.63
CA ALA A 295 -13.01 -1.29 -18.06
C ALA A 295 -11.95 -0.87 -19.10
N PHE A 296 -10.72 -1.36 -19.00
CA PHE A 296 -9.57 -0.89 -19.80
C PHE A 296 -8.92 -1.97 -20.66
N GLY A 297 -9.49 -3.17 -20.73
CA GLY A 297 -8.94 -4.32 -21.46
C GLY A 297 -7.71 -4.96 -20.76
N ALA A 298 -7.17 -6.03 -21.35
CA ALA A 298 -5.94 -6.65 -20.87
C ALA A 298 -4.73 -5.75 -21.15
N VAL A 299 -3.78 -5.68 -20.21
CA VAL A 299 -2.48 -5.03 -20.49
C VAL A 299 -1.67 -5.97 -21.37
N GLU A 300 -1.48 -5.62 -22.62
CA GLU A 300 -0.50 -6.31 -23.47
C GLU A 300 0.90 -6.09 -22.88
N VAL A 301 1.50 -7.16 -22.44
CA VAL A 301 2.89 -7.15 -21.99
C VAL A 301 3.75 -7.44 -23.20
N ARG A 302 4.25 -6.39 -23.86
CA ARG A 302 5.37 -6.56 -24.79
C ARG A 302 6.57 -7.07 -23.98
N ARG A 303 7.13 -8.19 -24.39
CA ARG A 303 8.44 -8.64 -23.90
C ARG A 303 9.47 -7.56 -24.29
N SER A 304 10.40 -7.26 -23.39
CA SER A 304 11.56 -6.45 -23.79
C SER A 304 12.42 -7.30 -24.74
N PRO A 305 13.16 -6.68 -25.68
CA PRO A 305 14.09 -7.43 -26.54
C PRO A 305 15.07 -8.30 -25.75
N GLU A 306 15.47 -7.88 -24.54
CA GLU A 306 16.35 -8.65 -23.66
C GLU A 306 15.70 -9.93 -23.09
N GLU A 307 14.37 -9.97 -22.96
CA GLU A 307 13.64 -11.17 -22.51
C GLU A 307 13.42 -12.18 -23.68
N GLU A 308 13.59 -11.75 -24.92
CA GLU A 308 13.52 -12.60 -26.12
C GLU A 308 14.87 -13.27 -26.41
N GLU A 309 15.98 -12.70 -25.96
CA GLU A 309 17.35 -13.28 -26.14
C GLU A 309 17.70 -14.37 -25.13
N GLU A 310 17.11 -14.44 -23.91
CA GLU A 310 17.41 -15.47 -22.92
C GLU A 310 17.08 -16.93 -23.34
N PRO A 311 16.07 -17.25 -24.20
CA PRO A 311 15.87 -18.64 -24.63
C PRO A 311 16.98 -19.20 -25.51
N GLY A 312 17.72 -18.33 -26.22
CA GLY A 312 18.79 -18.76 -27.11
C GLY A 312 20.09 -19.18 -26.40
N LEU A 313 20.37 -18.62 -25.24
CA LEU A 313 21.61 -18.93 -24.48
C LEU A 313 21.52 -20.23 -23.69
N ALA A 314 20.33 -20.70 -23.35
CA ALA A 314 20.13 -21.98 -22.66
C ALA A 314 20.27 -23.20 -23.63
N ALA A 315 19.96 -23.02 -24.93
CA ALA A 315 20.08 -24.06 -25.93
C ALA A 315 21.51 -24.22 -26.49
N ALA A 316 22.41 -23.27 -26.25
CA ALA A 316 23.81 -23.32 -26.71
C ALA A 316 24.78 -23.95 -25.68
N ARG A 317 24.27 -24.44 -24.54
CA ARG A 317 25.08 -25.08 -23.47
C ARG A 317 24.68 -26.53 -23.19
N THR A 318 23.90 -27.15 -24.04
CA THR A 318 23.73 -28.61 -24.12
C THR A 318 24.34 -29.12 -25.42
#